data_c70a97c8d97f07247da9ad53dabd1508
#
_entry.id   c70a97c8d97f07247da9ad53dabd1508
#
_cell.length_a   1.000
_cell.length_b   1.000
_cell.length_c   1.000
_cell.angle_alpha   90.00
_cell.angle_beta   90.00
_cell.angle_gamma   90.00
#
_symmetry.space_group_name_H-M   'P 1'
#
loop_
_entity.id
_entity.type
_entity.pdbx_description
1 polymer ?
#
loop_
_entity_poly.entity_id
_entity_poly.type
_entity_poly.pdbx_seq_one_letter_code
_entity_poly.pdbx_strand_id
1 'polypeptide(L)'
;MRTLRNIISRYMRIVTLLLAVLFLVVIFYIQVMNEQRQAYMSAIETFFQIEHVLGENKEELAELKQVYQGTCLHNAEAIAYIIEENPAVLDSVEELRKIASMIEVDEIHIFDTTGRIFSGTHTLYYGYTFDSGEQMSFFKPMLENKSLRLVQEITPNTAESKMMQYSALWSRDGKFIVQIGMEPVNVLKVTAKNELSYI
;
A
#
# COMPACT_ATOMS: atom_id res chain seq x y z
N MET A 1 -10.29 63.44 -4.41
CA MET A 1 -10.35 62.50 -3.25
C MET A 1 -11.32 61.31 -3.40
N ARG A 2 -12.53 61.48 -4.01
CA ARG A 2 -13.48 60.35 -4.21
C ARG A 2 -12.94 59.20 -5.08
N THR A 3 -12.16 59.48 -6.11
CA THR A 3 -11.59 58.50 -7.05
C THR A 3 -10.55 57.55 -6.39
N LEU A 4 -9.64 58.08 -5.58
CA LEU A 4 -8.62 57.31 -4.90
C LEU A 4 -9.23 56.31 -3.87
N ARG A 5 -10.24 56.77 -3.11
CA ARG A 5 -10.98 55.94 -2.16
C ARG A 5 -11.70 54.79 -2.84
N ASN A 6 -12.28 55.03 -4.03
CA ASN A 6 -12.99 54.00 -4.80
C ASN A 6 -12.01 52.94 -5.36
N ILE A 7 -10.83 53.36 -5.79
CA ILE A 7 -9.78 52.45 -6.27
C ILE A 7 -9.29 51.57 -5.12
N ILE A 8 -8.96 52.13 -3.97
CA ILE A 8 -8.52 51.38 -2.78
C ILE A 8 -9.60 50.40 -2.34
N SER A 9 -10.87 50.86 -2.26
CA SER A 9 -11.99 49.97 -1.89
C SER A 9 -12.22 48.82 -2.87
N ARG A 10 -11.94 49.03 -4.17
CA ARG A 10 -12.03 47.97 -5.19
C ARG A 10 -10.92 46.92 -5.01
N TYR A 11 -9.67 47.35 -4.80
CA TYR A 11 -8.56 46.43 -4.54
C TYR A 11 -8.75 45.70 -3.24
N MET A 12 -9.18 46.35 -2.17
CA MET A 12 -9.49 45.69 -0.90
C MET A 12 -10.52 44.57 -1.08
N ARG A 13 -11.62 44.81 -1.83
CA ARG A 13 -12.64 43.78 -2.09
C ARG A 13 -12.08 42.60 -2.88
N ILE A 14 -11.21 42.85 -3.88
CA ILE A 14 -10.58 41.78 -4.66
C ILE A 14 -9.66 40.93 -3.76
N VAL A 15 -8.83 41.57 -2.94
CA VAL A 15 -7.94 40.87 -2.00
C VAL A 15 -8.73 40.03 -0.99
N THR A 16 -9.80 40.61 -0.42
CA THR A 16 -10.67 39.87 0.52
C THR A 16 -11.33 38.68 -0.16
N LEU A 17 -11.77 38.81 -1.41
CA LEU A 17 -12.38 37.72 -2.17
C LEU A 17 -11.36 36.59 -2.48
N LEU A 18 -10.14 36.98 -2.86
CA LEU A 18 -9.06 36.01 -3.10
C LEU A 18 -8.69 35.24 -1.82
N LEU A 19 -8.60 35.94 -0.67
CA LEU A 19 -8.35 35.32 0.62
C LEU A 19 -9.48 34.37 1.02
N ALA A 20 -10.74 34.76 0.78
CA ALA A 20 -11.89 33.89 1.05
C ALA A 20 -11.87 32.62 0.19
N VAL A 21 -11.55 32.73 -1.10
CA VAL A 21 -11.41 31.57 -2.00
C VAL A 21 -10.27 30.68 -1.55
N LEU A 22 -9.12 31.26 -1.22
CA LEU A 22 -7.98 30.48 -0.71
C LEU A 22 -8.35 29.72 0.57
N PHE A 23 -9.06 30.38 1.48
CA PHE A 23 -9.51 29.76 2.74
C PHE A 23 -10.47 28.59 2.48
N LEU A 24 -11.42 28.72 1.54
CA LEU A 24 -12.33 27.65 1.14
C LEU A 24 -11.57 26.46 0.53
N VAL A 25 -10.56 26.71 -0.30
CA VAL A 25 -9.73 25.66 -0.89
C VAL A 25 -8.97 24.89 0.20
N VAL A 26 -8.40 25.60 1.19
CA VAL A 26 -7.70 24.99 2.32
C VAL A 26 -8.66 24.13 3.17
N ILE A 27 -9.85 24.66 3.49
CA ILE A 27 -10.86 23.90 4.23
C ILE A 27 -11.27 22.65 3.46
N PHE A 28 -11.55 22.77 2.17
CA PHE A 28 -11.92 21.63 1.32
C PHE A 28 -10.81 20.56 1.31
N TYR A 29 -9.55 20.98 1.17
CA TYR A 29 -8.41 20.05 1.22
C TYR A 29 -8.30 19.32 2.56
N ILE A 30 -8.44 20.06 3.68
CA ILE A 30 -8.43 19.47 5.03
C ILE A 30 -9.59 18.46 5.20
N GLN A 31 -10.78 18.80 4.70
CA GLN A 31 -11.96 17.96 4.78
C GLN A 31 -11.76 16.65 4.00
N VAL A 32 -11.26 16.72 2.77
CA VAL A 32 -10.94 15.51 1.96
C VAL A 32 -9.91 14.64 2.66
N MET A 33 -8.84 15.23 3.20
CA MET A 33 -7.84 14.48 3.97
C MET A 33 -8.44 13.80 5.22
N ASN A 34 -9.32 14.50 5.93
CA ASN A 34 -9.96 13.94 7.12
C ASN A 34 -10.92 12.79 6.77
N GLU A 35 -11.68 12.90 5.69
CA GLU A 35 -12.57 11.83 5.22
C GLU A 35 -11.78 10.58 4.82
N GLN A 36 -10.66 10.75 4.10
CA GLN A 36 -9.77 9.63 3.76
C GLN A 36 -9.19 8.98 5.01
N ARG A 37 -8.73 9.79 5.97
CA ARG A 37 -8.18 9.28 7.23
C ARG A 37 -9.23 8.54 8.06
N GLN A 38 -10.46 9.04 8.13
CA GLN A 38 -11.56 8.37 8.84
C GLN A 38 -11.94 7.05 8.18
N ALA A 39 -12.04 7.01 6.84
CA ALA A 39 -12.30 5.77 6.11
C ALA A 39 -11.20 4.72 6.35
N TYR A 40 -9.94 5.15 6.34
CA TYR A 40 -8.79 4.29 6.64
C TYR A 40 -8.84 3.74 8.07
N MET A 41 -9.08 4.60 9.07
CA MET A 41 -9.16 4.17 10.47
C MET A 41 -10.35 3.24 10.72
N SER A 42 -11.51 3.52 10.10
CA SER A 42 -12.68 2.65 10.18
C SER A 42 -12.42 1.26 9.57
N ALA A 43 -11.68 1.19 8.46
CA ALA A 43 -11.30 -0.08 7.86
C ALA A 43 -10.38 -0.92 8.79
N ILE A 44 -9.42 -0.25 9.44
CA ILE A 44 -8.54 -0.88 10.43
C ILE A 44 -9.34 -1.40 11.62
N GLU A 45 -10.22 -0.58 12.20
CA GLU A 45 -11.07 -0.98 13.32
C GLU A 45 -11.96 -2.18 12.95
N THR A 46 -12.56 -2.15 11.76
CA THR A 46 -13.37 -3.27 11.25
C THR A 46 -12.54 -4.53 11.10
N PHE A 47 -11.32 -4.43 10.58
CA PHE A 47 -10.41 -5.58 10.48
C PHE A 47 -10.12 -6.20 11.84
N PHE A 48 -9.75 -5.41 12.83
CA PHE A 48 -9.47 -5.92 14.18
C PHE A 48 -10.71 -6.43 14.89
N GLN A 49 -11.89 -5.86 14.63
CA GLN A 49 -13.16 -6.38 15.15
C GLN A 49 -13.47 -7.76 14.55
N ILE A 50 -13.30 -7.95 13.25
CA ILE A 50 -13.48 -9.26 12.58
C ILE A 50 -12.47 -10.26 13.15
N GLU A 51 -11.21 -9.89 13.29
CA GLU A 51 -10.18 -10.75 13.88
C GLU A 51 -10.52 -11.13 15.33
N HIS A 52 -11.09 -10.21 16.12
CA HIS A 52 -11.51 -10.48 17.50
C HIS A 52 -12.72 -11.42 17.56
N VAL A 53 -13.75 -11.21 16.72
CA VAL A 53 -14.94 -12.07 16.65
C VAL A 53 -14.58 -13.47 16.15
N LEU A 54 -13.70 -13.58 15.15
CA LEU A 54 -13.20 -14.85 14.63
C LEU A 54 -12.21 -15.52 15.62
N GLY A 55 -11.57 -14.74 16.51
CA GLY A 55 -10.68 -15.26 17.54
C GLY A 55 -11.37 -16.15 18.58
N GLU A 56 -12.70 -16.06 18.70
CA GLU A 56 -13.52 -17.02 19.48
C GLU A 56 -13.62 -18.37 18.76
N ASN A 57 -13.41 -18.40 17.43
CA ASN A 57 -13.38 -19.61 16.59
C ASN A 57 -11.98 -19.79 15.96
N LYS A 58 -11.04 -20.29 16.76
CA LYS A 58 -9.61 -20.39 16.36
C LYS A 58 -9.37 -21.19 15.08
N GLU A 59 -10.18 -22.20 14.82
CA GLU A 59 -10.04 -23.05 13.62
C GLU A 59 -10.44 -22.27 12.36
N GLU A 60 -11.56 -21.58 12.41
CA GLU A 60 -12.09 -20.79 11.29
C GLU A 60 -11.18 -19.60 10.94
N LEU A 61 -10.61 -18.94 11.97
CA LEU A 61 -9.62 -17.88 11.77
C LEU A 61 -8.33 -18.43 11.13
N ALA A 62 -7.87 -19.60 11.53
CA ALA A 62 -6.65 -20.20 10.98
C ALA A 62 -6.86 -20.57 9.50
N GLU A 63 -8.01 -21.14 9.17
CA GLU A 63 -8.38 -21.49 7.80
C GLU A 63 -8.47 -20.24 6.90
N LEU A 64 -9.13 -19.19 7.38
CA LEU A 64 -9.25 -17.92 6.70
C LEU A 64 -7.87 -17.27 6.47
N LYS A 65 -7.00 -17.24 7.49
CA LYS A 65 -5.63 -16.75 7.36
C LYS A 65 -4.84 -17.53 6.32
N GLN A 66 -4.98 -18.85 6.28
CA GLN A 66 -4.29 -19.67 5.29
C GLN A 66 -4.74 -19.36 3.86
N VAL A 67 -6.04 -19.19 3.64
CA VAL A 67 -6.60 -18.88 2.31
C VAL A 67 -6.08 -17.53 1.81
N TYR A 68 -6.18 -16.48 2.62
CA TYR A 68 -5.75 -15.16 2.16
C TYR A 68 -4.22 -15.04 2.01
N GLN A 69 -3.44 -15.70 2.90
CA GLN A 69 -1.99 -15.76 2.77
C GLN A 69 -1.56 -16.47 1.48
N GLY A 70 -2.27 -17.54 1.13
CA GLY A 70 -2.10 -18.22 -0.16
C GLY A 70 -2.35 -17.27 -1.33
N THR A 71 -3.43 -16.51 -1.30
CA THR A 71 -3.77 -15.54 -2.35
C THR A 71 -2.70 -14.45 -2.50
N CYS A 72 -2.21 -13.89 -1.39
CA CYS A 72 -1.14 -12.89 -1.43
C CYS A 72 0.15 -13.45 -2.06
N LEU A 73 0.54 -14.66 -1.69
CA LEU A 73 1.71 -15.31 -2.30
C LEU A 73 1.51 -15.62 -3.79
N HIS A 74 0.31 -16.05 -4.20
CA HIS A 74 -0.01 -16.26 -5.61
C HIS A 74 0.07 -14.96 -6.41
N ASN A 75 -0.40 -13.85 -5.85
CA ASN A 75 -0.29 -12.54 -6.48
C ASN A 75 1.19 -12.13 -6.65
N ALA A 76 2.02 -12.32 -5.63
CA ALA A 76 3.45 -12.05 -5.73
C ALA A 76 4.14 -12.97 -6.76
N GLU A 77 3.72 -14.25 -6.86
CA GLU A 77 4.23 -15.20 -7.85
C GLU A 77 3.83 -14.82 -9.28
N ALA A 78 2.60 -14.37 -9.48
CA ALA A 78 2.14 -13.88 -10.78
C ALA A 78 2.95 -12.66 -11.24
N ILE A 79 3.23 -11.74 -10.33
CA ILE A 79 4.08 -10.57 -10.63
C ILE A 79 5.52 -11.02 -10.95
N ALA A 80 6.09 -11.96 -10.17
CA ALA A 80 7.41 -12.49 -10.46
C ALA A 80 7.46 -13.11 -11.87
N TYR A 81 6.45 -13.89 -12.25
CA TYR A 81 6.34 -14.48 -13.58
C TYR A 81 6.27 -13.42 -14.68
N ILE A 82 5.43 -12.37 -14.50
CA ILE A 82 5.31 -11.27 -15.48
C ILE A 82 6.66 -10.59 -15.68
N ILE A 83 7.42 -10.36 -14.63
CA ILE A 83 8.74 -9.72 -14.69
C ILE A 83 9.77 -10.64 -15.35
N GLU A 84 9.75 -11.95 -15.06
CA GLU A 84 10.62 -12.94 -15.69
C GLU A 84 10.40 -13.01 -17.21
N GLU A 85 9.13 -12.96 -17.68
CA GLU A 85 8.78 -12.97 -19.09
C GLU A 85 9.06 -11.64 -19.79
N ASN A 86 8.96 -10.52 -19.08
CA ASN A 86 9.21 -9.18 -19.59
C ASN A 86 10.02 -8.31 -18.63
N PRO A 87 11.34 -8.47 -18.55
CA PRO A 87 12.19 -7.72 -17.63
C PRO A 87 12.16 -6.19 -17.81
N ALA A 88 11.74 -5.69 -18.98
CA ALA A 88 11.62 -4.25 -19.23
C ALA A 88 10.58 -3.57 -18.32
N VAL A 89 9.68 -4.33 -17.71
CA VAL A 89 8.73 -3.84 -16.69
C VAL A 89 9.46 -3.22 -15.50
N LEU A 90 10.63 -3.72 -15.14
CA LEU A 90 11.43 -3.20 -14.01
C LEU A 90 11.89 -1.75 -14.21
N ASP A 91 11.97 -1.29 -15.44
CA ASP A 91 12.39 0.08 -15.77
C ASP A 91 11.23 1.09 -15.79
N SER A 92 10.00 0.61 -15.60
CA SER A 92 8.79 1.43 -15.72
C SER A 92 7.89 1.35 -14.49
N VAL A 93 7.92 2.39 -13.68
CA VAL A 93 7.01 2.57 -12.52
C VAL A 93 5.54 2.52 -12.98
N GLU A 94 5.24 3.07 -14.15
CA GLU A 94 3.87 3.11 -14.68
C GLU A 94 3.36 1.71 -15.04
N GLU A 95 4.19 0.88 -15.68
CA GLU A 95 3.83 -0.50 -15.98
C GLU A 95 3.65 -1.34 -14.72
N LEU A 96 4.52 -1.16 -13.71
CA LEU A 96 4.35 -1.81 -12.40
C LEU A 96 3.05 -1.38 -11.71
N ARG A 97 2.66 -0.10 -11.80
CA ARG A 97 1.37 0.38 -11.27
C ARG A 97 0.17 -0.21 -12.00
N LYS A 98 0.25 -0.38 -13.32
CA LYS A 98 -0.80 -1.08 -14.09
C LYS A 98 -0.93 -2.54 -13.66
N ILE A 99 0.19 -3.22 -13.47
CA ILE A 99 0.21 -4.61 -12.98
C ILE A 99 -0.40 -4.69 -11.58
N ALA A 100 0.01 -3.79 -10.66
CA ALA A 100 -0.54 -3.71 -9.31
C ALA A 100 -2.07 -3.55 -9.34
N SER A 101 -2.57 -2.63 -10.17
CA SER A 101 -4.00 -2.38 -10.34
C SER A 101 -4.75 -3.59 -10.91
N MET A 102 -4.17 -4.32 -11.88
CA MET A 102 -4.79 -5.50 -12.47
C MET A 102 -4.88 -6.68 -11.49
N ILE A 103 -3.88 -6.82 -10.63
CA ILE A 103 -3.78 -7.91 -9.63
C ILE A 103 -4.44 -7.51 -8.30
N GLU A 104 -4.93 -6.26 -8.20
CA GLU A 104 -5.57 -5.72 -7.00
C GLU A 104 -4.63 -5.69 -5.77
N VAL A 105 -3.37 -5.29 -5.97
CA VAL A 105 -2.41 -5.01 -4.89
C VAL A 105 -2.07 -3.52 -4.86
N ASP A 106 -1.74 -2.99 -3.67
CA ASP A 106 -1.49 -1.55 -3.50
C ASP A 106 -0.05 -1.17 -3.82
N GLU A 107 0.90 -2.04 -3.47
CA GLU A 107 2.32 -1.79 -3.65
C GLU A 107 3.03 -3.01 -4.22
N ILE A 108 4.03 -2.76 -5.07
CA ILE A 108 5.00 -3.74 -5.53
C ILE A 108 6.39 -3.18 -5.24
N HIS A 109 7.21 -3.97 -4.55
CA HIS A 109 8.63 -3.67 -4.34
C HIS A 109 9.46 -4.83 -4.88
N ILE A 110 10.50 -4.50 -5.64
CA ILE A 110 11.42 -5.48 -6.19
C ILE A 110 12.79 -5.26 -5.55
N PHE A 111 13.26 -6.30 -4.88
CA PHE A 111 14.57 -6.29 -4.23
C PHE A 111 15.57 -7.06 -5.07
N ASP A 112 16.80 -6.58 -5.08
CA ASP A 112 17.94 -7.32 -5.59
C ASP A 112 18.37 -8.46 -4.65
N THR A 113 19.39 -9.19 -5.05
CA THR A 113 19.94 -10.33 -4.26
C THR A 113 20.58 -9.92 -2.95
N THR A 114 20.78 -8.64 -2.70
CA THR A 114 21.29 -8.09 -1.44
C THR A 114 20.19 -7.63 -0.50
N GLY A 115 18.92 -7.70 -0.94
CA GLY A 115 17.76 -7.23 -0.18
C GLY A 115 17.56 -5.72 -0.25
N ARG A 116 18.00 -5.07 -1.35
CA ARG A 116 17.81 -3.64 -1.61
C ARG A 116 16.73 -3.43 -2.65
N ILE A 117 15.79 -2.52 -2.38
CA ILE A 117 14.75 -2.12 -3.34
C ILE A 117 15.41 -1.32 -4.47
N PHE A 118 15.25 -1.81 -5.71
CA PHE A 118 15.75 -1.14 -6.91
C PHE A 118 14.65 -0.79 -7.91
N SER A 119 13.46 -1.42 -7.80
CA SER A 119 12.30 -1.14 -8.64
C SER A 119 11.01 -1.32 -7.84
N GLY A 120 9.89 -0.77 -8.32
CA GLY A 120 8.60 -0.88 -7.65
C GLY A 120 7.62 0.21 -8.04
N THR A 121 6.42 0.18 -7.46
CA THR A 121 5.35 1.15 -7.71
C THR A 121 5.61 2.53 -7.09
N HIS A 122 6.47 2.60 -6.06
CA HIS A 122 6.77 3.83 -5.31
C HIS A 122 8.28 4.07 -5.25
N THR A 123 8.74 5.10 -5.92
CA THR A 123 10.18 5.47 -5.97
C THR A 123 10.73 5.94 -4.63
N LEU A 124 9.86 6.35 -3.70
CA LEU A 124 10.24 6.74 -2.33
C LEU A 124 11.01 5.64 -1.58
N TYR A 125 10.72 4.38 -1.88
CA TYR A 125 11.33 3.24 -1.21
C TYR A 125 12.65 2.77 -1.87
N TYR A 126 13.03 3.35 -3.01
CA TYR A 126 14.26 2.94 -3.69
C TYR A 126 15.48 3.15 -2.81
N GLY A 127 16.31 2.13 -2.72
CA GLY A 127 17.49 2.11 -1.87
C GLY A 127 17.26 1.59 -0.45
N TYR A 128 16.00 1.43 0.01
CA TYR A 128 15.72 0.76 1.27
C TYR A 128 16.15 -0.70 1.20
N THR A 129 16.57 -1.23 2.35
CA THR A 129 17.03 -2.61 2.50
C THR A 129 16.26 -3.30 3.62
N PHE A 130 16.42 -4.59 3.77
CA PHE A 130 15.86 -5.32 4.91
C PHE A 130 16.41 -4.84 6.28
N ASP A 131 17.42 -3.98 6.33
CA ASP A 131 17.93 -3.35 7.54
C ASP A 131 17.38 -1.91 7.76
N SER A 132 16.51 -1.42 6.88
CA SER A 132 15.99 -0.04 6.94
C SER A 132 14.93 0.19 8.02
N GLY A 133 14.40 -0.85 8.64
CA GLY A 133 13.40 -0.77 9.70
C GLY A 133 12.90 -2.13 10.17
N GLU A 134 12.18 -2.13 11.28
CA GLU A 134 11.68 -3.35 11.91
C GLU A 134 10.75 -4.15 10.98
N GLN A 135 9.83 -3.46 10.30
CA GLN A 135 8.92 -4.06 9.34
C GLN A 135 9.69 -4.78 8.23
N MET A 136 10.71 -4.14 7.65
CA MET A 136 11.50 -4.72 6.56
C MET A 136 12.39 -5.87 7.03
N SER A 137 12.87 -5.83 8.26
CA SER A 137 13.76 -6.86 8.82
C SER A 137 13.09 -8.24 8.93
N PHE A 138 11.76 -8.30 8.96
CA PHE A 138 10.98 -9.53 8.90
C PHE A 138 11.35 -10.40 7.69
N PHE A 139 11.71 -9.79 6.56
CA PHE A 139 12.04 -10.47 5.32
C PHE A 139 13.54 -10.83 5.18
N LYS A 140 14.38 -10.39 6.10
CA LYS A 140 15.84 -10.63 6.07
C LYS A 140 16.24 -12.12 5.95
N PRO A 141 15.55 -13.09 6.58
CA PRO A 141 15.86 -14.51 6.41
C PRO A 141 15.79 -15.02 4.98
N MET A 142 15.08 -14.32 4.08
CA MET A 142 15.00 -14.68 2.67
C MET A 142 16.36 -14.59 1.96
N LEU A 143 17.28 -13.75 2.43
CA LEU A 143 18.63 -13.65 1.87
C LEU A 143 19.47 -14.93 2.08
N GLU A 144 19.19 -15.64 3.15
CA GLU A 144 19.88 -16.88 3.49
C GLU A 144 19.17 -18.10 2.88
N ASN A 145 17.86 -18.02 2.70
CA ASN A 145 17.05 -19.12 2.19
C ASN A 145 16.07 -18.66 1.11
N LYS A 146 16.43 -18.93 -0.15
CA LYS A 146 15.64 -18.55 -1.32
C LYS A 146 14.31 -19.32 -1.48
N SER A 147 14.10 -20.40 -0.73
CA SER A 147 12.84 -21.15 -0.76
C SER A 147 11.76 -20.54 0.14
N LEU A 148 12.10 -19.57 0.98
CA LEU A 148 11.15 -18.92 1.87
C LEU A 148 10.12 -18.10 1.07
N ARG A 149 8.88 -18.26 1.51
CA ARG A 149 7.70 -17.50 1.06
C ARG A 149 7.09 -16.92 2.33
N LEU A 150 7.17 -15.63 2.50
CA LEU A 150 6.82 -14.99 3.77
C LEU A 150 5.61 -14.08 3.60
N VAL A 151 4.69 -14.15 4.56
CA VAL A 151 3.58 -13.22 4.71
C VAL A 151 3.68 -12.61 6.10
N GLN A 152 3.74 -11.30 6.15
CA GLN A 152 3.78 -10.53 7.39
C GLN A 152 2.36 -10.16 7.83
N GLU A 153 2.11 -10.13 9.12
CA GLU A 153 0.88 -9.57 9.67
C GLU A 153 0.80 -8.05 9.38
N ILE A 154 -0.41 -7.49 9.48
CA ILE A 154 -0.60 -6.05 9.28
C ILE A 154 0.23 -5.27 10.30
N THR A 155 1.12 -4.43 9.79
CA THR A 155 2.07 -3.65 10.60
C THR A 155 2.33 -2.28 9.93
N PRO A 156 2.77 -1.26 10.70
CA PRO A 156 3.19 0.00 10.10
C PRO A 156 4.38 -0.20 9.16
N ASN A 157 4.30 0.35 7.95
CA ASN A 157 5.44 0.31 7.03
C ASN A 157 6.57 1.24 7.48
N THR A 158 7.79 0.94 7.02
CA THR A 158 9.01 1.64 7.46
C THR A 158 9.06 3.10 7.03
N ALA A 159 8.47 3.47 5.87
CA ALA A 159 8.66 4.80 5.31
C ALA A 159 7.60 5.81 5.77
N GLU A 160 6.34 5.40 5.91
CA GLU A 160 5.20 6.29 6.10
C GLU A 160 4.40 5.97 7.36
N SER A 161 4.77 4.90 8.09
CA SER A 161 4.01 4.36 9.23
C SER A 161 2.56 4.01 8.86
N LYS A 162 2.30 3.75 7.59
CA LYS A 162 1.01 3.30 7.08
C LYS A 162 0.82 1.83 7.39
N MET A 163 -0.37 1.45 7.87
CA MET A 163 -0.68 0.05 8.15
C MET A 163 -0.79 -0.74 6.86
N MET A 164 0.06 -1.74 6.69
CA MET A 164 0.16 -2.55 5.48
C MET A 164 0.38 -4.02 5.85
N GLN A 165 -0.07 -4.90 5.00
CA GLN A 165 0.29 -6.32 5.02
C GLN A 165 1.22 -6.58 3.86
N TYR A 166 2.38 -7.19 4.14
CA TYR A 166 3.35 -7.52 3.11
C TYR A 166 3.52 -9.02 2.94
N SER A 167 3.70 -9.45 1.69
CA SER A 167 4.11 -10.81 1.36
C SER A 167 5.22 -10.79 0.33
N ALA A 168 6.16 -11.72 0.44
CA ALA A 168 7.32 -11.77 -0.44
C ALA A 168 7.75 -13.19 -0.79
N LEU A 169 8.32 -13.33 -1.99
CA LEU A 169 8.96 -14.54 -2.48
C LEU A 169 10.08 -14.21 -3.46
N TRP A 170 10.98 -15.16 -3.66
CA TRP A 170 11.99 -15.10 -4.71
C TRP A 170 11.40 -15.39 -6.08
N SER A 171 11.92 -14.72 -7.12
CA SER A 171 11.75 -15.16 -8.50
C SER A 171 12.26 -16.60 -8.68
N ARG A 172 11.73 -17.33 -9.65
CA ARG A 172 12.10 -18.72 -9.90
C ARG A 172 13.58 -18.88 -10.25
N ASP A 173 14.13 -17.89 -10.96
CA ASP A 173 15.56 -17.86 -11.31
C ASP A 173 16.46 -17.33 -10.18
N GLY A 174 15.88 -16.90 -9.05
CA GLY A 174 16.59 -16.44 -7.86
C GLY A 174 17.37 -15.15 -8.04
N LYS A 175 16.99 -14.30 -9.02
CA LYS A 175 17.68 -13.03 -9.30
C LYS A 175 17.13 -11.84 -8.53
N PHE A 176 15.85 -11.91 -8.12
CA PHE A 176 15.19 -10.83 -7.38
C PHE A 176 14.13 -11.37 -6.44
N ILE A 177 13.72 -10.55 -5.47
CA ILE A 177 12.60 -10.83 -4.59
C ILE A 177 11.46 -9.90 -4.99
N VAL A 178 10.26 -10.45 -5.15
CA VAL A 178 9.02 -9.68 -5.27
C VAL A 178 8.37 -9.59 -3.91
N GLN A 179 8.08 -8.39 -3.49
CA GLN A 179 7.24 -8.10 -2.33
C GLN A 179 6.02 -7.31 -2.79
N ILE A 180 4.85 -7.73 -2.36
CA ILE A 180 3.61 -6.96 -2.52
C ILE A 180 3.15 -6.42 -1.18
N GLY A 181 2.54 -5.24 -1.20
CA GLY A 181 1.90 -4.62 -0.06
C GLY A 181 0.41 -4.44 -0.31
N MET A 182 -0.40 -4.70 0.71
CA MET A 182 -1.85 -4.53 0.68
C MET A 182 -2.32 -3.73 1.89
N GLU A 183 -3.20 -2.77 1.67
CA GLU A 183 -3.88 -2.05 2.74
C GLU A 183 -4.93 -2.93 3.41
N PRO A 184 -5.26 -2.70 4.70
CA PRO A 184 -6.23 -3.51 5.44
C PRO A 184 -7.59 -3.63 4.72
N VAL A 185 -8.06 -2.56 4.08
CA VAL A 185 -9.32 -2.57 3.33
C VAL A 185 -9.30 -3.54 2.14
N ASN A 186 -8.16 -3.70 1.49
CA ASN A 186 -8.01 -4.61 0.35
C ASN A 186 -7.80 -6.05 0.82
N VAL A 187 -7.14 -6.25 1.96
CA VAL A 187 -7.09 -7.56 2.64
C VAL A 187 -8.51 -8.05 2.94
N LEU A 188 -9.38 -7.20 3.49
CA LEU A 188 -10.78 -7.54 3.76
C LEU A 188 -11.56 -7.91 2.50
N LYS A 189 -11.35 -7.19 1.38
CA LYS A 189 -12.01 -7.51 0.09
C LYS A 189 -11.61 -8.89 -0.44
N VAL A 190 -10.33 -9.23 -0.36
CA VAL A 190 -9.83 -10.55 -0.79
C VAL A 190 -10.46 -11.65 0.05
N THR A 191 -10.54 -11.45 1.37
CA THR A 191 -11.20 -12.37 2.30
C THR A 191 -12.66 -12.58 1.95
N ALA A 192 -13.43 -11.49 1.77
CA ALA A 192 -14.85 -11.56 1.42
C ALA A 192 -15.12 -12.23 0.05
N LYS A 193 -14.27 -11.99 -0.95
CA LYS A 193 -14.37 -12.67 -2.26
C LYS A 193 -14.19 -14.18 -2.13
N ASN A 194 -13.27 -14.61 -1.28
CA ASN A 194 -13.02 -16.04 -1.07
C ASN A 194 -14.17 -16.74 -0.37
N GLU A 195 -14.81 -16.12 0.63
CA GLU A 195 -15.99 -16.67 1.29
C GLU A 195 -17.18 -16.86 0.32
N LEU A 196 -17.42 -15.89 -0.57
CA LEU A 196 -18.50 -15.97 -1.55
C LEU A 196 -18.27 -17.02 -2.65
N SER A 197 -17.05 -17.48 -2.84
CA SER A 197 -16.73 -18.52 -3.82
C SER A 197 -17.05 -19.95 -3.34
N TYR A 198 -17.39 -20.14 -2.07
CA TYR A 198 -17.76 -21.41 -1.46
C TYR A 198 -19.28 -21.62 -1.30
N ILE A 199 -20.09 -20.63 -1.70
CA ILE A 199 -21.57 -20.71 -1.73
C ILE A 199 -22.04 -20.96 -3.17
#